data_f3b918470c907dbc0bc5f1cdbde6fa02
#
_entry.id   f3b918470c907dbc0bc5f1cdbde6fa02
#
_cell.length_a   1.000
_cell.length_b   1.000
_cell.length_c   1.000
_cell.angle_alpha   90.00
_cell.angle_beta   90.00
_cell.angle_gamma   90.00
#
_symmetry.space_group_name_H-M   'P 1'
#
loop_
_entity.id
_entity.type
_entity.pdbx_description
1 polymer ?
#
loop_
_entity_poly.entity_id
_entity_poly.type
_entity_poly.pdbx_seq_one_letter_code
_entity_poly.pdbx_strand_id
1 'polypeptide(L)'
;MSSALIVGDLQAGILDNYPFTKAVVPPVTELLPRARAAGVLVVFVRTAFRANGADLAGEVFAAFHRQGDLFHEGAPGTEVALEVTADDVVVLKRRTSAFAGTDLDLVLRARGVDSLALTGVATSAMVAATFYDASDRGYGLTVLRDGCADQDPAVHEFFVDKIFPSRGAEILTCAEWPAPSRTRGARTAPR
;
A
#
# COMPACT_ATOMS: atom_id res chain seq x y z
N MET A 1 -17.94 7.22 6.50
CA MET A 1 -16.76 6.32 6.52
C MET A 1 -15.59 7.12 5.99
N SER A 2 -14.48 7.11 6.71
CA SER A 2 -13.26 7.78 6.30
C SER A 2 -12.32 6.73 5.68
N SER A 3 -11.79 7.04 4.50
CA SER A 3 -10.95 6.10 3.76
C SER A 3 -9.51 6.60 3.66
N ALA A 4 -8.56 5.69 3.56
CA ALA A 4 -7.19 6.01 3.17
C ALA A 4 -6.76 5.18 1.96
N LEU A 5 -5.90 5.77 1.14
CA LEU A 5 -5.19 5.11 0.05
C LEU A 5 -3.77 4.81 0.52
N ILE A 6 -3.41 3.53 0.52
CA ILE A 6 -2.05 3.08 0.81
C ILE A 6 -1.32 2.88 -0.51
N VAL A 7 -0.22 3.60 -0.70
CA VAL A 7 0.64 3.51 -1.88
C VAL A 7 1.99 2.94 -1.44
N GLY A 8 2.18 1.64 -1.67
CA GLY A 8 3.29 0.89 -1.10
C GLY A 8 4.46 0.64 -2.04
N ASP A 9 5.65 0.99 -1.58
CA ASP A 9 6.95 0.67 -2.18
C ASP A 9 7.14 1.19 -3.63
N LEU A 10 6.38 2.23 -4.03
CA LEU A 10 6.62 2.96 -5.29
C LEU A 10 7.73 4.01 -5.07
N GLN A 11 8.93 3.53 -4.81
CA GLN A 11 10.14 4.34 -4.57
C GLN A 11 11.15 4.20 -5.71
N ALA A 12 12.00 5.21 -5.90
CA ALA A 12 12.89 5.34 -7.06
C ALA A 12 13.72 4.08 -7.33
N GLY A 13 14.42 3.57 -6.31
CA GLY A 13 15.26 2.39 -6.47
C GLY A 13 14.47 1.13 -6.87
N ILE A 14 13.24 0.98 -6.42
CA ILE A 14 12.39 -0.16 -6.80
C ILE A 14 11.93 0.01 -8.25
N LEU A 15 11.41 1.18 -8.63
CA LEU A 15 10.91 1.42 -9.99
C LEU A 15 12.01 1.31 -11.05
N ASP A 16 13.24 1.71 -10.72
CA ASP A 16 14.37 1.66 -11.65
C ASP A 16 14.92 0.24 -11.84
N ASN A 17 14.89 -0.60 -10.81
CA ASN A 17 15.54 -1.90 -10.81
C ASN A 17 14.60 -3.09 -10.98
N TYR A 18 13.29 -2.91 -10.83
CA TYR A 18 12.30 -3.97 -10.96
C TYR A 18 11.26 -3.64 -12.04
N PRO A 19 11.48 -4.03 -13.31
CA PRO A 19 10.67 -3.59 -14.46
C PRO A 19 9.17 -3.86 -14.35
N PHE A 20 8.76 -4.92 -13.64
CA PHE A 20 7.34 -5.26 -13.45
C PHE A 20 6.56 -4.15 -12.71
N THR A 21 7.25 -3.30 -11.95
CA THR A 21 6.64 -2.23 -11.15
C THR A 21 6.16 -1.05 -11.99
N LYS A 22 6.70 -0.90 -13.21
CA LYS A 22 6.41 0.28 -14.06
C LYS A 22 4.94 0.34 -14.50
N ALA A 23 4.29 -0.81 -14.61
CA ALA A 23 2.89 -0.88 -15.04
C ALA A 23 1.92 -0.22 -14.06
N VAL A 24 2.25 -0.18 -12.76
CA VAL A 24 1.37 0.40 -11.74
C VAL A 24 1.49 1.92 -11.59
N VAL A 25 2.57 2.51 -12.12
CA VAL A 25 2.83 3.95 -11.97
C VAL A 25 1.76 4.82 -12.64
N PRO A 26 1.38 4.62 -13.92
CA PRO A 26 0.37 5.46 -14.56
C PRO A 26 -0.99 5.44 -13.84
N PRO A 27 -1.63 4.28 -13.58
CA PRO A 27 -2.94 4.26 -12.94
C PRO A 27 -2.91 4.85 -11.52
N VAL A 28 -1.84 4.63 -10.74
CA VAL A 28 -1.72 5.23 -9.41
C VAL A 28 -1.51 6.74 -9.50
N THR A 29 -0.68 7.22 -10.44
CA THR A 29 -0.47 8.67 -10.66
C THR A 29 -1.77 9.39 -11.01
N GLU A 30 -2.60 8.81 -11.87
CA GLU A 30 -3.92 9.36 -12.24
C GLU A 30 -4.92 9.31 -11.07
N LEU A 31 -4.79 8.33 -10.18
CA LEU A 31 -5.65 8.18 -9.01
C LEU A 31 -5.39 9.24 -7.94
N LEU A 32 -4.13 9.61 -7.68
CA LEU A 32 -3.73 10.49 -6.56
C LEU A 32 -4.52 11.79 -6.49
N PRO A 33 -4.63 12.61 -7.55
CA PRO A 33 -5.39 13.87 -7.49
C PRO A 33 -6.88 13.64 -7.23
N ARG A 34 -7.46 12.55 -7.72
CA ARG A 34 -8.86 12.20 -7.48
C ARG A 34 -9.11 11.78 -6.03
N ALA A 35 -8.21 10.97 -5.46
CA ALA A 35 -8.27 10.54 -4.07
C ALA A 35 -8.18 11.77 -3.13
N ARG A 36 -7.21 12.66 -3.36
CA ARG A 36 -7.05 13.91 -2.61
C ARG A 36 -8.28 14.81 -2.71
N ALA A 37 -8.80 15.01 -3.91
CA ALA A 37 -10.01 15.82 -4.14
C ALA A 37 -11.27 15.25 -3.44
N ALA A 38 -11.31 13.92 -3.26
CA ALA A 38 -12.37 13.23 -2.52
C ALA A 38 -12.18 13.25 -1.00
N GLY A 39 -11.13 13.90 -0.48
CA GLY A 39 -10.82 13.97 0.94
C GLY A 39 -10.27 12.67 1.53
N VAL A 40 -9.76 11.78 0.67
CA VAL A 40 -9.12 10.54 1.10
C VAL A 40 -7.72 10.84 1.61
N LEU A 41 -7.36 10.27 2.77
CA LEU A 41 -5.99 10.33 3.27
C LEU A 41 -5.07 9.49 2.38
N VAL A 42 -4.07 10.10 1.76
CA VAL A 42 -3.05 9.38 1.00
C VAL A 42 -1.86 9.08 1.91
N VAL A 43 -1.49 7.81 1.98
CA VAL A 43 -0.33 7.34 2.76
C VAL A 43 0.63 6.61 1.84
N PHE A 44 1.77 7.21 1.60
CA PHE A 44 2.89 6.55 0.95
C PHE A 44 3.65 5.71 1.96
N VAL A 45 3.95 4.48 1.60
CA VAL A 45 4.74 3.57 2.41
C VAL A 45 6.02 3.25 1.66
N ARG A 46 7.17 3.49 2.28
CA ARG A 46 8.47 3.21 1.69
C ARG A 46 9.29 2.28 2.56
N THR A 47 10.15 1.47 1.94
CA THR A 47 11.06 0.56 2.62
C THR A 47 12.47 1.14 2.67
N ALA A 48 13.06 1.20 3.88
CA ALA A 48 14.49 1.45 4.04
C ALA A 48 15.00 0.83 5.33
N PHE A 49 16.30 0.58 5.36
CA PHE A 49 17.01 -0.02 6.50
C PHE A 49 18.14 0.89 6.96
N ARG A 50 18.46 0.85 8.27
CA ARG A 50 19.62 1.54 8.79
C ARG A 50 20.90 1.01 8.14
N ALA A 51 21.83 1.89 7.79
CA ALA A 51 23.08 1.50 7.13
C ALA A 51 23.91 0.48 7.96
N ASN A 52 23.80 0.53 9.30
CA ASN A 52 24.46 -0.43 10.19
C ASN A 52 23.75 -1.78 10.31
N GLY A 53 22.61 -1.97 9.65
CA GLY A 53 21.86 -3.24 9.66
C GLY A 53 21.21 -3.62 10.99
N ALA A 54 21.14 -2.70 11.98
CA ALA A 54 20.62 -2.99 13.31
C ALA A 54 19.14 -3.40 13.35
N ASP A 55 18.40 -3.14 12.29
CA ASP A 55 16.96 -3.42 12.13
C ASP A 55 16.64 -4.59 11.19
N LEU A 56 17.67 -5.30 10.73
CA LEU A 56 17.48 -6.45 9.83
C LEU A 56 16.92 -7.67 10.58
N ALA A 57 16.01 -8.37 9.93
CA ALA A 57 15.43 -9.62 10.43
C ALA A 57 15.37 -10.64 9.30
N GLY A 58 16.24 -11.64 9.38
CA GLY A 58 16.29 -12.72 8.40
C GLY A 58 16.94 -12.36 7.07
N GLU A 59 17.12 -13.36 6.23
CA GLU A 59 17.92 -13.27 5.00
C GLU A 59 17.29 -12.39 3.93
N VAL A 60 15.95 -12.35 3.85
CA VAL A 60 15.25 -11.52 2.85
C VAL A 60 15.61 -10.03 3.01
N PHE A 61 15.53 -9.52 4.23
CA PHE A 61 15.87 -8.11 4.50
C PHE A 61 17.37 -7.85 4.41
N ALA A 62 18.19 -8.83 4.79
CA ALA A 62 19.63 -8.75 4.60
C ALA A 62 20.01 -8.69 3.10
N ALA A 63 19.30 -9.41 2.25
CA ALA A 63 19.50 -9.35 0.79
C ALA A 63 19.13 -7.97 0.22
N PHE A 64 18.04 -7.34 0.67
CA PHE A 64 17.71 -5.97 0.30
C PHE A 64 18.75 -4.98 0.82
N HIS A 65 19.18 -5.10 2.07
CA HIS A 65 20.19 -4.23 2.65
C HIS A 65 21.52 -4.26 1.88
N ARG A 66 21.95 -5.44 1.38
CA ARG A 66 23.17 -5.56 0.56
C ARG A 66 23.10 -4.77 -0.76
N GLN A 67 21.94 -4.32 -1.20
CA GLN A 67 21.78 -3.47 -2.37
C GLN A 67 22.08 -1.99 -2.10
N GLY A 68 22.49 -1.65 -0.87
CA GLY A 68 23.02 -0.34 -0.51
C GLY A 68 22.05 0.80 -0.79
N ASP A 69 22.40 1.68 -1.71
CA ASP A 69 21.67 2.91 -2.00
C ASP A 69 20.23 2.72 -2.47
N LEU A 70 19.82 1.50 -2.83
CA LEU A 70 18.42 1.20 -3.12
C LEU A 70 17.56 1.16 -1.85
N PHE A 71 18.16 0.77 -0.71
CA PHE A 71 17.40 0.48 0.51
C PHE A 71 18.02 1.06 1.80
N HIS A 72 19.16 1.75 1.76
CA HIS A 72 19.70 2.44 2.94
C HIS A 72 18.90 3.71 3.22
N GLU A 73 18.51 3.91 4.47
CA GLU A 73 17.76 5.08 4.91
C GLU A 73 18.51 6.37 4.56
N GLY A 74 17.81 7.30 3.90
CA GLY A 74 18.37 8.55 3.41
C GLY A 74 19.03 8.47 2.02
N ALA A 75 19.16 7.27 1.44
CA ALA A 75 19.65 7.14 0.08
C ALA A 75 18.57 7.50 -0.96
N PRO A 76 18.94 8.04 -2.14
CA PRO A 76 17.99 8.45 -3.18
C PRO A 76 17.02 7.35 -3.62
N GLY A 77 17.47 6.09 -3.64
CA GLY A 77 16.65 4.94 -4.01
C GLY A 77 15.46 4.70 -3.06
N THR A 78 15.50 5.26 -1.85
CA THR A 78 14.41 5.13 -0.87
C THR A 78 13.36 6.25 -0.95
N GLU A 79 13.56 7.23 -1.80
CA GLU A 79 12.59 8.32 -1.97
C GLU A 79 11.36 7.86 -2.75
N VAL A 80 10.18 8.35 -2.36
CA VAL A 80 8.94 8.10 -3.08
C VAL A 80 9.07 8.68 -4.50
N ALA A 81 8.77 7.87 -5.52
CA ALA A 81 8.93 8.26 -6.91
C ALA A 81 7.73 9.03 -7.48
N LEU A 82 6.64 9.10 -6.73
CA LEU A 82 5.43 9.83 -7.09
C LEU A 82 5.38 11.17 -6.36
N GLU A 83 4.53 12.08 -6.84
CA GLU A 83 4.33 13.38 -6.19
C GLU A 83 3.74 13.20 -4.78
N VAL A 84 4.45 13.69 -3.78
CA VAL A 84 4.01 13.77 -2.38
C VAL A 84 3.67 15.21 -2.06
N THR A 85 2.47 15.47 -1.55
CA THR A 85 2.02 16.80 -1.12
C THR A 85 2.14 16.96 0.39
N ALA A 86 1.96 18.19 0.89
CA ALA A 86 2.03 18.48 2.32
C ALA A 86 0.90 17.83 3.14
N ASP A 87 -0.21 17.46 2.49
CA ASP A 87 -1.36 16.81 3.13
C ASP A 87 -1.24 15.28 3.18
N ASP A 88 -0.26 14.70 2.46
CA ASP A 88 -0.01 13.27 2.43
C ASP A 88 0.85 12.84 3.63
N VAL A 89 0.82 11.57 3.95
CA VAL A 89 1.66 10.97 4.98
C VAL A 89 2.68 10.03 4.34
N VAL A 90 3.92 10.08 4.80
CA VAL A 90 4.95 9.11 4.38
C VAL A 90 5.33 8.25 5.59
N VAL A 91 5.09 6.94 5.46
CA VAL A 91 5.42 5.94 6.48
C VAL A 91 6.66 5.17 6.04
N LEU A 92 7.65 5.09 6.92
CA LEU A 92 8.84 4.27 6.72
C LEU A 92 8.68 2.92 7.38
N LYS A 93 8.72 1.84 6.60
CA LYS A 93 8.69 0.47 7.11
C LYS A 93 10.04 -0.24 6.98
N ARG A 94 10.26 -1.21 7.87
CA ARG A 94 11.43 -2.10 7.90
C ARG A 94 11.02 -3.58 7.87
N ARG A 95 9.77 -3.85 7.58
CA ARG A 95 9.14 -5.18 7.48
C ARG A 95 8.25 -5.22 6.26
N THR A 96 7.75 -6.39 5.93
CA THR A 96 6.91 -6.56 4.73
C THR A 96 5.60 -5.79 4.84
N SER A 97 4.91 -5.90 5.97
CA SER A 97 3.67 -5.16 6.21
C SER A 97 3.92 -3.69 6.53
N ALA A 98 3.06 -2.81 6.03
CA ALA A 98 3.05 -1.39 6.33
C ALA A 98 2.74 -1.08 7.82
N PHE A 99 2.11 -1.99 8.54
CA PHE A 99 1.81 -1.83 9.97
C PHE A 99 2.94 -2.26 10.88
N ALA A 100 3.79 -3.18 10.43
CA ALA A 100 4.76 -3.84 11.30
C ALA A 100 5.90 -2.91 11.75
N GLY A 101 5.80 -2.41 12.98
CA GLY A 101 6.80 -1.53 13.60
C GLY A 101 6.81 -0.11 13.03
N THR A 102 5.66 0.35 12.53
CA THR A 102 5.46 1.70 11.99
C THR A 102 4.40 2.45 12.79
N ASP A 103 4.23 3.72 12.48
CA ASP A 103 3.17 4.58 13.02
C ASP A 103 1.88 4.58 12.18
N LEU A 104 1.75 3.70 11.18
CA LEU A 104 0.60 3.68 10.28
C LEU A 104 -0.75 3.56 11.04
N ASP A 105 -0.85 2.62 11.98
CA ASP A 105 -2.10 2.42 12.73
C ASP A 105 -2.46 3.67 13.58
N LEU A 106 -1.46 4.32 14.16
CA LEU A 106 -1.64 5.58 14.88
C LEU A 106 -2.23 6.67 13.97
N VAL A 107 -1.66 6.85 12.78
CA VAL A 107 -2.09 7.84 11.80
C VAL A 107 -3.53 7.56 11.34
N LEU A 108 -3.83 6.32 10.98
CA LEU A 108 -5.16 5.93 10.50
C LEU A 108 -6.24 6.14 11.57
N ARG A 109 -5.97 5.73 12.81
CA ARG A 109 -6.90 5.93 13.93
C ARG A 109 -7.09 7.39 14.30
N ALA A 110 -6.03 8.20 14.29
CA ALA A 110 -6.11 9.63 14.55
C ALA A 110 -7.00 10.38 13.53
N ARG A 111 -7.09 9.85 12.31
CA ARG A 111 -7.94 10.37 11.24
C ARG A 111 -9.31 9.70 11.15
N GLY A 112 -9.64 8.78 12.06
CA GLY A 112 -10.90 8.04 12.07
C GLY A 112 -11.11 7.19 10.81
N VAL A 113 -10.03 6.71 10.19
CA VAL A 113 -10.09 5.84 9.01
C VAL A 113 -10.64 4.48 9.40
N ASP A 114 -11.60 3.99 8.64
CA ASP A 114 -12.25 2.68 8.81
C ASP A 114 -12.12 1.76 7.58
N SER A 115 -11.63 2.29 6.46
CA SER A 115 -11.44 1.53 5.23
C SER A 115 -10.15 1.92 4.50
N LEU A 116 -9.50 0.93 3.88
CA LEU A 116 -8.25 1.11 3.14
C LEU A 116 -8.41 0.63 1.71
N ALA A 117 -7.91 1.45 0.76
CA ALA A 117 -7.61 0.99 -0.58
C ALA A 117 -6.10 0.74 -0.69
N LEU A 118 -5.71 -0.42 -1.21
CA LEU A 118 -4.32 -0.86 -1.27
C LEU A 118 -3.81 -0.82 -2.71
N THR A 119 -2.65 -0.19 -2.88
CA THR A 119 -1.84 -0.19 -4.11
C THR A 119 -0.38 -0.44 -3.77
N GLY A 120 0.42 -0.80 -4.76
CA GLY A 120 1.87 -0.94 -4.63
C GLY A 120 2.42 -2.30 -5.01
N VAL A 121 3.65 -2.54 -4.66
CA VAL A 121 4.45 -3.71 -5.06
C VAL A 121 5.20 -4.33 -3.86
N ALA A 122 5.36 -5.66 -3.85
CA ALA A 122 4.73 -6.62 -4.72
C ALA A 122 3.40 -7.10 -4.12
N THR A 123 2.50 -7.58 -4.98
CA THR A 123 1.16 -8.05 -4.56
C THR A 123 1.23 -9.13 -3.50
N SER A 124 2.08 -10.15 -3.68
CA SER A 124 2.26 -11.27 -2.75
C SER A 124 3.09 -10.94 -1.50
N ALA A 125 3.76 -9.79 -1.49
CA ALA A 125 4.61 -9.37 -0.38
C ALA A 125 3.97 -8.19 0.40
N MET A 126 4.35 -6.95 0.05
CA MET A 126 3.90 -5.75 0.79
C MET A 126 2.39 -5.62 0.82
N VAL A 127 1.71 -5.78 -0.34
CA VAL A 127 0.26 -5.64 -0.42
C VAL A 127 -0.43 -6.72 0.40
N ALA A 128 -0.07 -7.99 0.22
CA ALA A 128 -0.67 -9.10 0.97
C ALA A 128 -0.39 -9.02 2.48
N ALA A 129 0.84 -8.71 2.90
CA ALA A 129 1.16 -8.59 4.31
C ALA A 129 0.39 -7.43 4.97
N THR A 130 0.28 -6.29 4.29
CA THR A 130 -0.50 -5.15 4.77
C THR A 130 -2.00 -5.46 4.79
N PHE A 131 -2.50 -6.19 3.79
CA PHE A 131 -3.88 -6.66 3.71
C PHE A 131 -4.27 -7.52 4.92
N TYR A 132 -3.47 -8.52 5.26
CA TYR A 132 -3.74 -9.38 6.41
C TYR A 132 -3.72 -8.62 7.72
N ASP A 133 -2.70 -7.79 7.92
CA ASP A 133 -2.59 -6.94 9.11
C ASP A 133 -3.76 -5.96 9.24
N ALA A 134 -4.22 -5.36 8.15
CA ALA A 134 -5.37 -4.47 8.12
C ALA A 134 -6.68 -5.21 8.41
N SER A 135 -6.85 -6.41 7.84
CA SER A 135 -7.99 -7.28 8.08
C SER A 135 -8.13 -7.64 9.56
N ASP A 136 -7.02 -8.04 10.20
CA ASP A 136 -6.99 -8.40 11.63
C ASP A 136 -7.30 -7.20 12.54
N ARG A 137 -7.07 -5.98 12.06
CA ARG A 137 -7.42 -4.72 12.74
C ARG A 137 -8.83 -4.23 12.47
N GLY A 138 -9.60 -4.94 11.62
CA GLY A 138 -11.00 -4.65 11.32
C GLY A 138 -11.25 -3.56 10.29
N TYR A 139 -10.24 -3.19 9.48
CA TYR A 139 -10.44 -2.27 8.36
C TYR A 139 -11.27 -2.91 7.23
N GLY A 140 -12.19 -2.14 6.62
CA GLY A 140 -12.75 -2.48 5.31
C GLY A 140 -11.67 -2.40 4.24
N LEU A 141 -11.62 -3.38 3.31
CA LEU A 141 -10.49 -3.49 2.38
C LEU A 141 -10.94 -3.47 0.92
N THR A 142 -10.30 -2.64 0.14
CA THR A 142 -10.34 -2.63 -1.31
C THR A 142 -8.92 -2.84 -1.84
N VAL A 143 -8.73 -3.69 -2.83
CA VAL A 143 -7.45 -3.81 -3.55
C VAL A 143 -7.63 -3.29 -4.96
N LEU A 144 -6.78 -2.36 -5.37
CA LEU A 144 -6.83 -1.76 -6.71
C LEU A 144 -5.93 -2.57 -7.64
N ARG A 145 -6.56 -3.44 -8.45
CA ARG A 145 -5.85 -4.46 -9.22
C ARG A 145 -4.78 -3.92 -10.16
N ASP A 146 -5.07 -2.86 -10.88
CA ASP A 146 -4.14 -2.20 -11.81
C ASP A 146 -3.14 -1.26 -11.10
N GLY A 147 -3.39 -0.97 -9.82
CA GLY A 147 -2.47 -0.28 -8.90
C GLY A 147 -1.52 -1.23 -8.17
N CYS A 148 -1.61 -2.54 -8.40
CA CYS A 148 -0.73 -3.56 -7.82
C CYS A 148 -0.05 -4.38 -8.92
N ALA A 149 1.14 -4.91 -8.62
CA ALA A 149 1.84 -5.84 -9.51
C ALA A 149 2.72 -6.80 -8.71
N ASP A 150 3.08 -7.92 -9.33
CA ASP A 150 4.05 -8.87 -8.82
C ASP A 150 5.07 -9.22 -9.89
N GLN A 151 6.23 -9.76 -9.50
CA GLN A 151 7.24 -10.19 -10.43
C GLN A 151 6.74 -11.31 -11.36
N ASP A 152 5.93 -12.21 -10.81
CA ASP A 152 5.19 -13.21 -11.60
C ASP A 152 3.72 -12.74 -11.75
N PRO A 153 3.26 -12.44 -12.98
CA PRO A 153 1.87 -12.05 -13.22
C PRO A 153 0.85 -13.09 -12.75
N ALA A 154 1.18 -14.39 -12.80
CA ALA A 154 0.27 -15.44 -12.34
C ALA A 154 0.07 -15.39 -10.81
N VAL A 155 1.10 -15.00 -10.06
CA VAL A 155 0.99 -14.77 -8.62
C VAL A 155 0.10 -13.57 -8.33
N HIS A 156 0.28 -12.47 -9.07
CA HIS A 156 -0.60 -11.31 -8.95
C HIS A 156 -2.07 -11.69 -9.16
N GLU A 157 -2.39 -12.32 -10.29
CA GLU A 157 -3.76 -12.74 -10.62
C GLU A 157 -4.34 -13.70 -9.57
N PHE A 158 -3.53 -14.63 -9.06
CA PHE A 158 -3.98 -15.54 -8.01
C PHE A 158 -4.39 -14.80 -6.73
N PHE A 159 -3.62 -13.82 -6.30
CA PHE A 159 -3.99 -13.02 -5.12
C PHE A 159 -5.23 -12.18 -5.35
N VAL A 160 -5.29 -11.49 -6.48
CA VAL A 160 -6.40 -10.56 -6.80
C VAL A 160 -7.71 -11.30 -7.07
N ASP A 161 -7.67 -12.43 -7.79
CA ASP A 161 -8.88 -13.14 -8.18
C ASP A 161 -9.35 -14.18 -7.16
N LYS A 162 -8.45 -14.68 -6.30
CA LYS A 162 -8.77 -15.78 -5.38
C LYS A 162 -8.60 -15.40 -3.92
N ILE A 163 -7.42 -14.86 -3.54
CA ILE A 163 -7.09 -14.70 -2.12
C ILE A 163 -7.83 -13.53 -1.50
N PHE A 164 -7.69 -12.33 -2.05
CA PHE A 164 -8.27 -11.13 -1.46
C PHE A 164 -9.82 -11.18 -1.44
N PRO A 165 -10.52 -11.58 -2.54
CA PRO A 165 -11.97 -11.70 -2.51
C PRO A 165 -12.48 -12.75 -1.51
N SER A 166 -11.79 -13.87 -1.36
CA SER A 166 -12.17 -14.93 -0.38
C SER A 166 -12.15 -14.45 1.07
N ARG A 167 -11.46 -13.34 1.32
CA ARG A 167 -11.36 -12.68 2.63
C ARG A 167 -12.19 -11.40 2.75
N GLY A 168 -13.10 -11.17 1.81
CA GLY A 168 -14.05 -10.07 1.84
C GLY A 168 -13.55 -8.74 1.30
N ALA A 169 -12.40 -8.71 0.60
CA ALA A 169 -11.96 -7.51 -0.09
C ALA A 169 -12.81 -7.22 -1.33
N GLU A 170 -13.05 -5.95 -1.56
CA GLU A 170 -13.53 -5.46 -2.84
C GLU A 170 -12.34 -5.32 -3.81
N ILE A 171 -12.50 -5.77 -5.05
CA ILE A 171 -11.48 -5.61 -6.10
C ILE A 171 -12.00 -4.61 -7.12
N LEU A 172 -11.27 -3.52 -7.29
CA LEU A 172 -11.58 -2.45 -8.23
C LEU A 172 -10.33 -2.11 -9.05
N THR A 173 -10.51 -1.30 -10.08
CA THR A 173 -9.41 -0.58 -10.73
C THR A 173 -9.18 0.78 -10.08
N CYS A 174 -8.02 1.38 -10.31
CA CYS A 174 -7.75 2.76 -9.91
C CYS A 174 -8.78 3.74 -10.49
N ALA A 175 -9.27 3.50 -11.70
CA ALA A 175 -10.28 4.33 -12.35
C ALA A 175 -11.66 4.27 -11.67
N GLU A 176 -12.03 3.12 -11.11
CA GLU A 176 -13.31 2.89 -10.43
C GLU A 176 -13.31 3.42 -8.99
N TRP A 177 -12.16 3.61 -8.38
CA TRP A 177 -12.02 4.07 -6.98
C TRP A 177 -11.48 5.52 -6.93
N PRO A 178 -11.88 6.38 -5.94
CA PRO A 178 -12.90 6.12 -4.94
C PRO A 178 -14.29 6.10 -5.56
N ALA A 179 -15.06 5.09 -5.22
CA ALA A 179 -16.46 5.04 -5.63
C ALA A 179 -17.24 6.18 -4.94
N PRO A 180 -18.23 6.81 -5.61
CA PRO A 180 -19.11 7.75 -4.93
C PRO A 180 -19.75 7.03 -3.74
N SER A 181 -19.73 7.67 -2.56
CA SER A 181 -20.22 7.10 -1.31
C SER A 181 -21.61 6.49 -1.52
N ARG A 182 -21.71 5.17 -1.53
CA ARG A 182 -23.00 4.48 -1.41
C ARG A 182 -23.52 4.77 -0.01
N THR A 183 -24.50 5.63 0.13
CA THR A 183 -25.31 5.73 1.34
C THR A 183 -25.83 4.32 1.66
N ARG A 184 -25.24 3.65 2.64
CA ARG A 184 -25.80 2.39 3.17
C ARG A 184 -27.22 2.71 3.67
N GLY A 185 -28.22 2.21 2.95
CA GLY A 185 -29.57 2.18 3.48
C GLY A 185 -29.56 1.59 4.89
N ALA A 186 -30.25 2.27 5.80
CA ALA A 186 -30.36 1.88 7.19
C ALA A 186 -30.62 0.37 7.29
N ARG A 187 -29.74 -0.37 7.95
CA ARG A 187 -30.03 -1.73 8.37
C ARG A 187 -31.23 -1.64 9.33
N THR A 188 -32.41 -2.01 8.85
CA THR A 188 -33.53 -2.29 9.73
C THR A 188 -33.12 -3.47 10.61
N ALA A 189 -32.99 -3.20 11.92
CA ALA A 189 -32.81 -4.26 12.92
C ALA A 189 -34.01 -5.21 12.86
N PRO A 190 -33.82 -6.52 12.84
CA PRO A 190 -34.93 -7.45 13.05
C PRO A 190 -35.40 -7.33 14.49
N ARG A 191 -36.72 -7.25 14.68
CA ARG A 191 -37.40 -7.31 15.99
C ARG A 191 -37.27 -8.71 16.57
#